data_14acd7dfec7c2a48d622e875ef193590
#
_entry.id   14acd7dfec7c2a48d622e875ef193590
#
_cell.length_a   1.000
_cell.length_b   1.000
_cell.length_c   1.000
_cell.angle_alpha   90.00
_cell.angle_beta   90.00
_cell.angle_gamma   90.00
#
_symmetry.space_group_name_H-M   'P 1'
#
loop_
_entity.id
_entity.type
_entity.pdbx_description
1 polymer ?
#
loop_
_entity_poly.entity_id
_entity_poly.type
_entity_poly.pdbx_seq_one_letter_code
_entity_poly.pdbx_strand_id
1 'polypeptide(L)'
;SFNPLAFGNYHYQAPLHISGFSVSHSSGETDNLRDITVNEMLLKNNDIRLKYDENTFTISFSSVSFQYQNDILYTYRMEDFDHAWFVPSRTTSARYTNLPPGSYTFHVRSISQNTGKQIGEARLTIRVARPWWNTLWAWAIYLLLASLAVYSFWRNYIGKLERKNFKNKLQFFVNTAHDIRTPVTLIINPLKDLNRNNSLATADRHLLSLALNSAQN
;
A
#
# COMPACT_ATOMS: atom_id res chain seq x y z
N SER A 1 -5.75 77.99 -11.86
CA SER A 1 -4.96 77.23 -12.86
C SER A 1 -4.91 75.80 -12.43
N PHE A 2 -5.54 74.96 -13.21
CA PHE A 2 -5.54 73.55 -13.03
C PHE A 2 -4.18 72.99 -13.50
N ASN A 3 -3.43 72.30 -12.61
CA ASN A 3 -2.14 71.72 -12.96
C ASN A 3 -2.38 70.18 -13.21
N PRO A 4 -2.43 69.72 -14.47
CA PRO A 4 -2.66 68.34 -14.80
C PRO A 4 -1.50 67.40 -14.43
N LEU A 5 -0.33 67.96 -14.05
CA LEU A 5 0.85 67.17 -13.66
C LEU A 5 0.90 66.85 -12.16
N ALA A 6 -0.10 67.32 -11.38
CA ALA A 6 -0.19 66.99 -9.94
C ALA A 6 -0.85 65.65 -9.63
N PHE A 7 -1.28 64.89 -10.63
CA PHE A 7 -1.65 63.50 -10.45
C PHE A 7 -0.38 62.65 -10.29
N GLY A 8 0.22 62.79 -9.12
CA GLY A 8 1.33 61.95 -8.71
C GLY A 8 0.99 60.49 -8.87
N ASN A 9 2.00 59.68 -9.13
CA ASN A 9 1.98 58.22 -9.26
C ASN A 9 1.15 57.57 -8.14
N TYR A 10 -0.18 57.50 -8.33
CA TYR A 10 -1.01 56.64 -7.51
C TYR A 10 -0.56 55.22 -7.79
N HIS A 11 0.20 54.62 -6.88
CA HIS A 11 0.43 53.20 -6.86
C HIS A 11 -0.92 52.52 -6.63
N TYR A 12 -1.59 52.23 -7.71
CA TYR A 12 -2.84 51.49 -7.68
C TYR A 12 -2.55 50.06 -7.25
N GLN A 13 -2.93 49.74 -6.03
CA GLN A 13 -2.92 48.36 -5.53
C GLN A 13 -4.35 47.81 -5.65
N ALA A 14 -4.59 46.93 -6.61
CA ALA A 14 -5.82 46.19 -6.66
C ALA A 14 -5.64 44.92 -5.80
N PRO A 15 -6.33 44.82 -4.66
CA PRO A 15 -6.20 43.64 -3.82
C PRO A 15 -6.60 42.39 -4.61
N LEU A 16 -5.68 41.43 -4.70
CA LEU A 16 -5.91 40.12 -5.31
C LEU A 16 -6.35 39.17 -4.22
N HIS A 17 -7.49 38.53 -4.42
CA HIS A 17 -8.05 37.59 -3.48
C HIS A 17 -8.29 36.24 -4.16
N ILE A 18 -8.12 35.16 -3.38
CA ILE A 18 -8.60 33.84 -3.79
C ILE A 18 -10.09 33.82 -3.53
N SER A 19 -10.89 33.72 -4.60
CA SER A 19 -12.35 33.85 -4.57
C SER A 19 -13.07 32.52 -4.39
N GLY A 20 -12.39 31.39 -4.66
CA GLY A 20 -13.00 30.07 -4.54
C GLY A 20 -11.98 28.94 -4.62
N PHE A 21 -12.39 27.81 -4.09
CA PHE A 21 -11.65 26.58 -4.14
C PHE A 21 -12.64 25.41 -4.32
N SER A 22 -12.54 24.66 -5.40
CA SER A 22 -13.42 23.54 -5.70
C SER A 22 -12.61 22.25 -5.89
N VAL A 23 -13.04 21.16 -5.24
CA VAL A 23 -12.43 19.84 -5.35
C VAL A 23 -13.25 18.99 -6.32
N SER A 24 -12.59 18.35 -7.28
CA SER A 24 -13.19 17.39 -8.19
C SER A 24 -12.80 15.98 -7.77
N HIS A 25 -13.78 15.12 -7.46
CA HIS A 25 -13.55 13.71 -7.20
C HIS A 25 -13.35 12.93 -8.49
N SER A 26 -12.40 12.01 -8.50
CA SER A 26 -12.04 11.17 -9.67
C SER A 26 -13.09 10.09 -10.03
N SER A 27 -14.07 9.86 -9.18
CA SER A 27 -15.17 8.94 -9.48
C SER A 27 -16.19 9.63 -10.37
N GLY A 28 -16.13 9.42 -11.68
CA GLY A 28 -16.93 9.95 -12.77
C GLY A 28 -18.45 10.17 -12.60
N GLU A 29 -18.92 10.32 -11.40
CA GLU A 29 -20.22 10.84 -11.05
C GLU A 29 -20.16 12.36 -11.05
N THR A 30 -20.86 12.93 -12.00
CA THR A 30 -21.20 14.36 -12.12
C THR A 30 -22.07 14.85 -10.95
N ASP A 31 -22.02 14.15 -9.82
CA ASP A 31 -22.83 14.51 -8.67
C ASP A 31 -21.93 15.14 -7.62
N ASN A 32 -22.19 16.42 -7.48
CA ASN A 32 -21.66 17.28 -6.43
C ASN A 32 -20.16 17.63 -6.60
N LEU A 33 -19.92 18.65 -7.46
CA LEU A 33 -19.14 19.75 -7.00
C LEU A 33 -19.57 20.01 -5.54
N ARG A 34 -18.98 19.32 -4.60
CA ARG A 34 -18.84 19.92 -3.30
C ARG A 34 -17.98 21.14 -3.60
N ASP A 35 -18.66 22.22 -4.00
CA ASP A 35 -18.24 23.51 -3.61
C ASP A 35 -18.02 23.36 -2.10
N ILE A 36 -16.80 22.93 -1.74
CA ILE A 36 -16.26 23.42 -0.52
C ILE A 36 -16.23 24.90 -0.86
N THR A 37 -17.40 25.53 -0.71
CA THR A 37 -17.51 26.95 -0.47
C THR A 37 -16.61 27.06 0.74
N VAL A 38 -15.34 27.32 0.44
CA VAL A 38 -14.29 27.35 1.45
C VAL A 38 -14.82 28.44 2.35
N ASN A 39 -15.41 27.98 3.44
CA ASN A 39 -15.96 28.84 4.44
C ASN A 39 -14.96 29.97 4.57
N GLU A 40 -15.37 31.23 4.54
CA GLU A 40 -14.49 32.41 4.64
C GLU A 40 -13.42 32.26 5.72
N MET A 41 -13.66 31.39 6.72
CA MET A 41 -12.71 30.99 7.76
C MET A 41 -11.47 30.24 7.23
N LEU A 42 -11.61 29.38 6.21
CA LEU A 42 -10.46 28.63 5.65
C LEU A 42 -9.62 29.53 4.73
N LEU A 43 -10.26 30.43 3.99
CA LEU A 43 -9.57 31.46 3.21
C LEU A 43 -8.86 32.47 4.11
N LYS A 44 -9.39 32.73 5.29
CA LYS A 44 -8.79 33.68 6.25
C LYS A 44 -7.45 33.17 6.81
N ASN A 45 -7.24 31.88 6.88
CA ASN A 45 -5.99 31.26 7.34
C ASN A 45 -5.00 30.92 6.22
N ASN A 46 -5.37 31.10 4.95
CA ASN A 46 -4.55 30.73 3.78
C ASN A 46 -3.94 29.32 3.85
N ASP A 47 -4.59 28.36 4.53
CA ASP A 47 -4.16 26.98 4.72
C ASP A 47 -5.33 26.03 4.46
N ILE A 48 -5.23 25.22 3.42
CA ILE A 48 -6.23 24.22 3.03
C ILE A 48 -5.63 22.82 3.21
N ARG A 49 -6.39 21.94 3.88
CA ARG A 49 -6.02 20.55 4.08
C ARG A 49 -6.93 19.65 3.27
N LEU A 50 -6.34 18.92 2.34
CA LEU A 50 -7.02 17.98 1.47
C LEU A 50 -6.73 16.53 1.90
N LYS A 51 -7.71 15.66 1.70
CA LYS A 51 -7.50 14.22 1.84
C LYS A 51 -6.71 13.69 0.64
N TYR A 52 -6.19 12.48 0.74
CA TYR A 52 -5.41 11.85 -0.33
C TYR A 52 -6.20 11.65 -1.65
N ASP A 53 -7.53 11.54 -1.57
CA ASP A 53 -8.48 11.37 -2.68
C ASP A 53 -8.97 12.71 -3.27
N GLU A 54 -8.69 13.83 -2.58
CA GLU A 54 -9.04 15.19 -2.97
C GLU A 54 -7.88 15.88 -3.73
N ASN A 55 -7.16 15.15 -4.57
CA ASN A 55 -5.93 15.59 -5.22
C ASN A 55 -6.14 16.32 -6.55
N THR A 56 -7.40 16.53 -6.96
CA THR A 56 -7.79 17.27 -8.16
C THR A 56 -8.70 18.42 -7.74
N PHE A 57 -8.27 19.65 -8.02
CA PHE A 57 -9.00 20.84 -7.58
C PHE A 57 -8.78 22.02 -8.51
N THR A 58 -9.66 23.01 -8.39
CA THR A 58 -9.60 24.28 -9.11
C THR A 58 -9.57 25.43 -8.09
N ILE A 59 -8.62 26.33 -8.25
CA ILE A 59 -8.47 27.54 -7.45
C ILE A 59 -8.98 28.69 -8.30
N SER A 60 -9.97 29.43 -7.82
CA SER A 60 -10.47 30.65 -8.44
C SER A 60 -9.92 31.87 -7.71
N PHE A 61 -9.51 32.87 -8.46
CA PHE A 61 -8.95 34.10 -7.93
C PHE A 61 -9.47 35.31 -8.72
N SER A 62 -9.59 36.44 -8.04
CA SER A 62 -10.06 37.66 -8.67
C SER A 62 -9.39 38.87 -8.03
N SER A 63 -9.21 39.89 -8.83
CA SER A 63 -8.77 41.22 -8.35
C SER A 63 -9.96 42.17 -8.42
N VAL A 64 -10.23 42.85 -7.30
CA VAL A 64 -11.31 43.82 -7.23
C VAL A 64 -10.78 45.14 -7.78
N SER A 65 -11.04 45.41 -9.04
CA SER A 65 -10.73 46.71 -9.66
C SER A 65 -11.90 47.11 -10.56
N PHE A 66 -12.59 48.15 -10.15
CA PHE A 66 -13.71 48.70 -10.93
C PHE A 66 -13.26 49.48 -12.17
N GLN A 67 -12.01 49.97 -12.18
CA GLN A 67 -11.54 50.88 -13.21
C GLN A 67 -10.70 50.24 -14.31
N TYR A 68 -10.11 49.06 -14.07
CA TYR A 68 -9.15 48.43 -14.98
C TYR A 68 -9.40 46.93 -15.22
N GLN A 69 -10.65 46.52 -15.18
CA GLN A 69 -11.03 45.08 -15.30
C GLN A 69 -10.49 44.43 -16.58
N ASN A 70 -10.34 45.21 -17.67
CA ASN A 70 -9.85 44.72 -18.98
C ASN A 70 -8.33 44.76 -19.14
N ASP A 71 -7.60 45.34 -18.17
CA ASP A 71 -6.14 45.54 -18.24
C ASP A 71 -5.35 44.61 -17.31
N ILE A 72 -6.02 43.68 -16.61
CA ILE A 72 -5.38 42.81 -15.64
C ILE A 72 -5.15 41.44 -16.25
N LEU A 73 -3.89 41.01 -16.22
CA LEU A 73 -3.47 39.63 -16.51
C LEU A 73 -3.06 38.94 -15.21
N TYR A 74 -3.32 37.67 -15.14
CA TYR A 74 -2.94 36.84 -14.01
C TYR A 74 -1.86 35.85 -14.42
N THR A 75 -0.85 35.69 -13.57
CA THR A 75 0.14 34.65 -13.64
C THR A 75 0.16 33.91 -12.32
N TYR A 76 0.32 32.61 -12.36
CA TYR A 76 0.33 31.78 -11.15
C TYR A 76 1.39 30.69 -11.25
N ARG A 77 1.73 30.13 -10.09
CA ARG A 77 2.67 29.01 -9.95
C ARG A 77 2.39 28.29 -8.64
N MET A 78 2.42 26.97 -8.67
CA MET A 78 2.46 26.11 -7.48
C MET A 78 3.93 25.82 -7.14
N GLU A 79 4.40 26.31 -6.01
CA GLU A 79 5.73 26.04 -5.51
C GLU A 79 5.86 24.55 -5.15
N ASP A 80 7.01 23.95 -5.40
CA ASP A 80 7.32 22.52 -5.26
C ASP A 80 6.57 21.58 -6.23
N PHE A 81 5.83 22.15 -7.22
CA PHE A 81 5.15 21.37 -8.27
C PHE A 81 5.44 21.93 -9.66
N ASP A 82 5.22 23.23 -9.89
CA ASP A 82 5.43 23.87 -11.18
C ASP A 82 6.89 24.32 -11.34
N HIS A 83 7.49 24.04 -12.48
CA HIS A 83 8.87 24.46 -12.77
C HIS A 83 9.00 25.95 -13.06
N ALA A 84 7.94 26.58 -13.60
CA ALA A 84 7.94 27.99 -13.99
C ALA A 84 6.58 28.62 -13.74
N TRP A 85 6.54 29.95 -13.80
CA TRP A 85 5.29 30.71 -13.80
C TRP A 85 4.52 30.46 -15.09
N PHE A 86 3.20 30.30 -14.97
CA PHE A 86 2.32 30.22 -16.14
C PHE A 86 2.32 31.57 -16.87
N VAL A 87 2.17 31.51 -18.21
CA VAL A 87 2.10 32.71 -19.03
C VAL A 87 0.93 33.58 -18.61
N PRO A 88 1.16 34.90 -18.43
CA PRO A 88 0.09 35.82 -18.01
C PRO A 88 -1.11 35.74 -18.94
N SER A 89 -2.30 35.52 -18.38
CA SER A 89 -3.56 35.37 -19.09
C SER A 89 -4.70 36.04 -18.35
N ARG A 90 -5.87 36.16 -18.99
CA ARG A 90 -7.09 36.67 -18.35
C ARG A 90 -7.86 35.57 -17.59
N THR A 91 -7.33 34.36 -17.56
CA THR A 91 -7.95 33.25 -16.83
C THR A 91 -7.92 33.53 -15.34
N THR A 92 -9.07 33.40 -14.70
CA THR A 92 -9.28 33.65 -13.26
C THR A 92 -9.31 32.37 -12.44
N SER A 93 -8.91 31.25 -13.04
CA SER A 93 -8.88 29.93 -12.37
C SER A 93 -7.64 29.14 -12.77
N ALA A 94 -7.11 28.37 -11.83
CA ALA A 94 -6.02 27.43 -12.02
C ALA A 94 -6.49 26.04 -11.61
N ARG A 95 -6.39 25.07 -12.52
CA ARG A 95 -6.76 23.69 -12.24
C ARG A 95 -5.52 22.82 -12.11
N TYR A 96 -5.45 22.09 -11.00
CA TYR A 96 -4.44 21.09 -10.74
C TYR A 96 -5.06 19.70 -10.62
N THR A 97 -4.44 18.72 -11.24
CA THR A 97 -4.92 17.34 -11.28
C THR A 97 -3.86 16.40 -10.74
N ASN A 98 -4.30 15.42 -9.92
CA ASN A 98 -3.44 14.36 -9.39
C ASN A 98 -2.20 14.88 -8.65
N LEU A 99 -2.39 15.88 -7.78
CA LEU A 99 -1.30 16.45 -6.97
C LEU A 99 -0.81 15.39 -5.95
N PRO A 100 0.48 15.06 -5.90
CA PRO A 100 1.01 14.11 -4.93
C PRO A 100 0.80 14.55 -3.48
N PRO A 101 0.78 13.61 -2.50
CA PRO A 101 0.77 13.99 -1.09
C PRO A 101 1.97 14.85 -0.72
N GLY A 102 1.71 16.01 -0.10
CA GLY A 102 2.74 16.97 0.22
C GLY A 102 2.18 18.29 0.72
N SER A 103 3.05 19.29 0.91
CA SER A 103 2.69 20.66 1.26
C SER A 103 3.18 21.58 0.14
N TYR A 104 2.27 22.36 -0.41
CA TYR A 104 2.50 23.21 -1.57
C TYR A 104 2.04 24.63 -1.27
N THR A 105 2.67 25.61 -1.91
CA THR A 105 2.24 27.01 -1.83
C THR A 105 1.86 27.51 -3.22
N PHE A 106 0.58 27.81 -3.38
CA PHE A 106 0.07 28.43 -4.59
C PHE A 106 0.30 29.92 -4.53
N HIS A 107 0.96 30.47 -5.54
CA HIS A 107 1.20 31.88 -5.72
C HIS A 107 0.44 32.36 -6.95
N VAL A 108 -0.26 33.47 -6.82
CA VAL A 108 -0.90 34.17 -7.93
C VAL A 108 -0.58 35.64 -7.87
N ARG A 109 -0.30 36.23 -9.03
CA ARG A 109 0.02 37.65 -9.21
C ARG A 109 -0.88 38.25 -10.28
N SER A 110 -1.31 39.48 -10.02
CA SER A 110 -1.96 40.29 -11.03
C SER A 110 -0.96 41.27 -11.62
N ILE A 111 -0.96 41.41 -12.94
CA ILE A 111 -0.02 42.20 -13.71
C ILE A 111 -0.85 43.14 -14.62
N SER A 112 -0.49 44.43 -14.69
CA SER A 112 -1.09 45.34 -15.68
C SER A 112 -0.58 45.01 -17.07
N GLN A 113 -1.49 44.79 -18.03
CA GLN A 113 -1.18 44.54 -19.42
C GLN A 113 -0.42 45.74 -20.06
N ASN A 114 -0.77 46.96 -19.68
CA ASN A 114 -0.22 48.18 -20.27
C ASN A 114 1.17 48.51 -19.73
N THR A 115 1.44 48.24 -18.43
CA THR A 115 2.70 48.64 -17.79
C THR A 115 3.63 47.48 -17.48
N GLY A 116 3.16 46.23 -17.57
CA GLY A 116 3.89 45.03 -17.16
C GLY A 116 4.19 44.95 -15.66
N LYS A 117 3.69 45.90 -14.86
CA LYS A 117 3.98 45.97 -13.43
C LYS A 117 3.03 45.07 -12.65
N GLN A 118 3.54 44.44 -11.59
CA GLN A 118 2.75 43.68 -10.63
C GLN A 118 1.86 44.62 -9.83
N ILE A 119 0.56 44.31 -9.76
CA ILE A 119 -0.45 45.13 -9.06
C ILE A 119 -0.82 44.49 -7.72
N GLY A 120 -0.89 43.15 -7.67
CA GLY A 120 -1.26 42.41 -6.46
C GLY A 120 -0.65 41.03 -6.43
N GLU A 121 -0.63 40.44 -5.27
CA GLU A 121 -0.19 39.04 -5.05
C GLU A 121 -1.06 38.42 -3.97
N ALA A 122 -1.37 37.13 -4.16
CA ALA A 122 -2.01 36.31 -3.15
C ALA A 122 -1.32 34.93 -3.07
N ARG A 123 -1.37 34.34 -1.88
CA ARG A 123 -0.74 33.05 -1.59
C ARG A 123 -1.74 32.14 -0.86
N LEU A 124 -1.66 30.84 -1.15
CA LEU A 124 -2.48 29.83 -0.51
C LEU A 124 -1.63 28.59 -0.25
N THR A 125 -1.58 28.12 0.99
CA THR A 125 -0.92 26.87 1.34
C THR A 125 -1.91 25.73 1.22
N ILE A 126 -1.50 24.67 0.53
CA ILE A 126 -2.33 23.47 0.27
C ILE A 126 -1.55 22.27 0.77
N ARG A 127 -2.17 21.49 1.66
CA ARG A 127 -1.58 20.28 2.20
C ARG A 127 -2.42 19.07 1.81
N VAL A 128 -1.84 18.18 1.02
CA VAL A 128 -2.46 16.91 0.61
C VAL A 128 -2.00 15.81 1.54
N ALA A 129 -2.93 15.16 2.24
CA ALA A 129 -2.63 14.11 3.18
C ALA A 129 -2.10 12.84 2.49
N ARG A 130 -1.25 12.09 3.17
CA ARG A 130 -0.80 10.77 2.71
C ARG A 130 -1.90 9.73 2.93
N PRO A 131 -2.04 8.73 2.03
CA PRO A 131 -2.96 7.63 2.24
C PRO A 131 -2.54 6.80 3.46
N TRP A 132 -3.52 6.30 4.22
CA TRP A 132 -3.30 5.56 5.46
C TRP A 132 -2.49 4.28 5.28
N TRP A 133 -2.60 3.64 4.09
CA TRP A 133 -1.86 2.41 3.78
C TRP A 133 -0.36 2.63 3.49
N ASN A 134 0.06 3.87 3.29
CA ASN A 134 1.46 4.25 3.08
C ASN A 134 2.07 4.91 4.33
N THR A 135 1.62 4.51 5.50
CA THR A 135 2.16 4.94 6.78
C THR A 135 3.13 3.91 7.35
N LEU A 136 4.03 4.32 8.25
CA LEU A 136 4.96 3.41 8.92
C LEU A 136 4.24 2.26 9.64
N TRP A 137 3.08 2.53 10.21
CA TRP A 137 2.25 1.53 10.89
C TRP A 137 1.69 0.48 9.92
N ALA A 138 1.26 0.88 8.73
CA ALA A 138 0.79 -0.04 7.71
C ALA A 138 1.93 -0.97 7.25
N TRP A 139 3.13 -0.46 7.05
CA TRP A 139 4.31 -1.26 6.73
C TRP A 139 4.67 -2.25 7.84
N ALA A 140 4.58 -1.85 9.11
CA ALA A 140 4.77 -2.76 10.25
C ALA A 140 3.76 -3.90 10.26
N ILE A 141 2.47 -3.62 9.98
CA ILE A 141 1.42 -4.62 9.87
C ILE A 141 1.67 -5.58 8.69
N TYR A 142 2.07 -5.06 7.52
CA TYR A 142 2.41 -5.91 6.37
C TYR A 142 3.57 -6.85 6.67
N LEU A 143 4.59 -6.35 7.34
CA LEU A 143 5.75 -7.15 7.74
C LEU A 143 5.37 -8.24 8.76
N LEU A 144 4.51 -7.92 9.72
CA LEU A 144 3.96 -8.89 10.68
C LEU A 144 3.17 -9.98 9.97
N LEU A 145 2.26 -9.61 9.07
CA LEU A 145 1.46 -10.58 8.30
C LEU A 145 2.33 -11.47 7.43
N ALA A 146 3.34 -10.90 6.76
CA ALA A 146 4.29 -11.66 5.96
C ALA A 146 5.07 -12.67 6.83
N SER A 147 5.54 -12.27 8.00
CA SER A 147 6.26 -13.16 8.93
C SER A 147 5.39 -14.31 9.44
N LEU A 148 4.13 -14.04 9.76
CA LEU A 148 3.15 -15.06 10.16
C LEU A 148 2.85 -16.05 9.02
N ALA A 149 2.74 -15.56 7.80
CA ALA A 149 2.53 -16.40 6.61
C ALA A 149 3.73 -17.35 6.39
N VAL A 150 4.95 -16.83 6.47
CA VAL A 150 6.19 -17.63 6.35
C VAL A 150 6.27 -18.66 7.48
N TYR A 151 6.00 -18.26 8.72
CA TYR A 151 5.97 -19.17 9.87
C TYR A 151 4.95 -20.30 9.68
N SER A 152 3.73 -19.98 9.28
CA SER A 152 2.66 -20.94 9.03
C SER A 152 3.04 -21.93 7.91
N PHE A 153 3.60 -21.40 6.81
CA PHE A 153 4.10 -22.23 5.72
C PHE A 153 5.20 -23.20 6.18
N TRP A 154 6.18 -22.69 6.91
CA TRP A 154 7.29 -23.48 7.46
C TRP A 154 6.80 -24.60 8.39
N ARG A 155 5.92 -24.28 9.33
CA ARG A 155 5.30 -25.24 10.25
C ARG A 155 4.57 -26.35 9.51
N ASN A 156 3.78 -25.99 8.51
CA ASN A 156 3.04 -26.98 7.69
C ASN A 156 3.97 -27.85 6.84
N TYR A 157 5.07 -27.27 6.35
CA TYR A 157 6.06 -28.00 5.56
C TYR A 157 6.81 -29.04 6.41
N ILE A 158 7.27 -28.66 7.59
CA ILE A 158 7.95 -29.57 8.52
C ILE A 158 7.02 -30.70 8.96
N GLY A 159 5.77 -30.38 9.32
CA GLY A 159 4.81 -31.42 9.73
C GLY A 159 4.49 -32.44 8.63
N LYS A 160 4.55 -32.03 7.34
CA LYS A 160 4.42 -32.98 6.22
C LYS A 160 5.65 -33.89 6.07
N LEU A 161 6.85 -33.37 6.30
CA LEU A 161 8.11 -34.13 6.26
C LEU A 161 8.15 -35.19 7.36
N GLU A 162 7.81 -34.84 8.59
CA GLU A 162 7.78 -35.78 9.70
C GLU A 162 6.79 -36.93 9.49
N ARG A 163 5.59 -36.61 8.98
CA ARG A 163 4.59 -37.64 8.66
C ARG A 163 5.06 -38.61 7.57
N LYS A 164 5.77 -38.11 6.55
CA LYS A 164 6.36 -38.97 5.51
C LYS A 164 7.43 -39.90 6.10
N ASN A 165 8.34 -39.35 6.91
CA ASN A 165 9.40 -40.12 7.53
C ASN A 165 8.87 -41.19 8.48
N PHE A 166 7.82 -40.90 9.25
CA PHE A 166 7.16 -41.88 10.11
C PHE A 166 6.50 -43.01 9.31
N LYS A 167 5.76 -42.69 8.25
CA LYS A 167 5.15 -43.70 7.36
C LYS A 167 6.20 -44.61 6.73
N ASN A 168 7.31 -44.03 6.25
CA ASN A 168 8.39 -44.82 5.64
C ASN A 168 9.04 -45.76 6.65
N LYS A 169 9.25 -45.32 7.91
CA LYS A 169 9.76 -46.21 8.97
C LYS A 169 8.79 -47.36 9.28
N LEU A 170 7.50 -47.08 9.42
CA LEU A 170 6.50 -48.11 9.65
C LEU A 170 6.44 -49.12 8.51
N GLN A 171 6.46 -48.65 7.26
CA GLN A 171 6.48 -49.52 6.09
C GLN A 171 7.71 -50.41 6.07
N PHE A 172 8.88 -49.89 6.40
CA PHE A 172 10.11 -50.63 6.55
C PHE A 172 9.98 -51.75 7.58
N PHE A 173 9.46 -51.47 8.79
CA PHE A 173 9.26 -52.50 9.83
C PHE A 173 8.28 -53.57 9.40
N VAL A 174 7.16 -53.21 8.76
CA VAL A 174 6.16 -54.18 8.27
C VAL A 174 6.76 -55.09 7.21
N ASN A 175 7.49 -54.52 6.24
CA ASN A 175 8.12 -55.31 5.18
C ASN A 175 9.22 -56.24 5.76
N THR A 176 10.06 -55.73 6.65
CA THR A 176 11.13 -56.51 7.30
C THR A 176 10.53 -57.67 8.12
N ALA A 177 9.44 -57.44 8.86
CA ALA A 177 8.77 -58.47 9.60
C ALA A 177 8.20 -59.58 8.68
N HIS A 178 7.65 -59.22 7.53
CA HIS A 178 7.18 -60.16 6.51
C HIS A 178 8.34 -60.96 5.90
N ASP A 179 9.45 -60.26 5.58
CA ASP A 179 10.60 -60.91 4.93
C ASP A 179 11.36 -61.85 5.88
N ILE A 180 11.29 -61.63 7.20
CA ILE A 180 11.83 -62.58 8.20
C ILE A 180 10.88 -63.76 8.40
N ARG A 181 9.56 -63.58 8.33
CA ARG A 181 8.60 -64.67 8.53
C ARG A 181 8.80 -65.81 7.55
N THR A 182 9.08 -65.51 6.29
CA THR A 182 9.25 -66.53 5.23
C THR A 182 10.41 -67.47 5.51
N PRO A 183 11.67 -67.04 5.76
CA PRO A 183 12.78 -67.95 6.04
C PRO A 183 12.60 -68.68 7.38
N VAL A 184 12.02 -68.00 8.38
CA VAL A 184 11.73 -68.63 9.68
C VAL A 184 10.71 -69.78 9.51
N THR A 185 9.66 -69.61 8.69
CA THR A 185 8.68 -70.62 8.41
C THR A 185 9.29 -71.83 7.65
N LEU A 186 10.22 -71.56 6.71
CA LEU A 186 10.95 -72.59 5.97
C LEU A 186 11.85 -73.42 6.86
N ILE A 187 12.33 -72.92 7.98
CA ILE A 187 13.11 -73.65 8.96
C ILE A 187 12.21 -74.37 9.95
N ILE A 188 11.12 -73.78 10.42
CA ILE A 188 10.24 -74.33 11.45
C ILE A 188 9.51 -75.55 10.90
N ASN A 189 9.05 -75.55 9.62
CA ASN A 189 8.27 -76.63 9.03
C ASN A 189 9.04 -77.97 8.96
N PRO A 190 10.27 -78.03 8.42
CA PRO A 190 11.05 -79.27 8.43
C PRO A 190 11.39 -79.75 9.86
N LEU A 191 11.66 -78.80 10.80
CA LEU A 191 11.90 -79.14 12.19
C LEU A 191 10.66 -79.76 12.86
N LYS A 192 9.48 -79.27 12.57
CA LYS A 192 8.20 -79.88 13.02
C LYS A 192 7.98 -81.27 12.46
N ASP A 193 8.31 -81.46 11.20
CA ASP A 193 8.17 -82.77 10.54
C ASP A 193 9.17 -83.78 11.11
N LEU A 194 10.42 -83.38 11.43
CA LEU A 194 11.40 -84.23 12.14
C LEU A 194 10.93 -84.59 13.54
N ASN A 195 10.31 -83.65 14.29
CA ASN A 195 9.77 -83.91 15.62
C ASN A 195 8.56 -84.86 15.62
N ARG A 196 7.82 -84.95 14.48
CA ARG A 196 6.68 -85.92 14.30
C ARG A 196 7.16 -87.29 13.96
N ASN A 197 8.31 -87.46 13.33
CA ASN A 197 8.85 -88.77 12.99
C ASN A 197 9.49 -89.42 14.23
N ASN A 198 8.97 -90.59 14.59
CA ASN A 198 9.34 -91.30 15.82
C ASN A 198 10.74 -91.97 15.77
N SER A 199 11.63 -91.58 14.87
CA SER A 199 12.97 -92.08 14.68
C SER A 199 14.10 -91.42 15.50
N LEU A 200 13.76 -90.36 16.25
CA LEU A 200 14.74 -89.62 17.06
C LEU A 200 14.81 -90.16 18.49
N ALA A 201 16.03 -90.15 19.06
CA ALA A 201 16.25 -90.50 20.47
C ALA A 201 15.51 -89.45 21.34
N THR A 202 15.09 -89.83 22.57
CA THR A 202 14.30 -88.98 23.48
C THR A 202 15.02 -87.64 23.87
N ALA A 203 16.36 -87.70 23.95
CA ALA A 203 17.15 -86.48 24.24
C ALA A 203 17.13 -85.49 23.08
N ASP A 204 17.23 -85.94 21.85
CA ASP A 204 17.23 -85.08 20.64
C ASP A 204 15.85 -84.45 20.39
N ARG A 205 14.78 -85.13 20.76
CA ARG A 205 13.40 -84.63 20.69
C ARG A 205 13.18 -83.45 21.67
N HIS A 206 13.80 -83.51 22.87
CA HIS A 206 13.72 -82.47 23.83
C HIS A 206 14.43 -81.20 23.33
N LEU A 207 15.65 -81.33 22.77
CA LEU A 207 16.40 -80.18 22.17
C LEU A 207 15.66 -79.60 20.99
N LEU A 208 15.04 -80.36 20.16
CA LEU A 208 14.27 -79.92 19.01
C LEU A 208 12.97 -79.22 19.41
N SER A 209 12.33 -79.62 20.52
CA SER A 209 11.14 -78.97 21.07
C SER A 209 11.51 -77.60 21.67
N LEU A 210 12.68 -77.47 22.33
CA LEU A 210 13.19 -76.17 22.84
C LEU A 210 13.53 -75.22 21.71
N ALA A 211 14.17 -75.68 20.64
CA ALA A 211 14.47 -74.91 19.43
C ALA A 211 13.21 -74.37 18.75
N LEU A 212 12.18 -75.23 18.59
CA LEU A 212 10.88 -74.85 18.01
C LEU A 212 10.17 -73.80 18.88
N ASN A 213 10.14 -73.93 20.20
CA ASN A 213 9.52 -72.96 21.08
C ASN A 213 10.23 -71.61 21.04
N SER A 214 11.58 -71.61 20.92
CA SER A 214 12.36 -70.36 20.79
C SER A 214 12.15 -69.68 19.44
N ALA A 215 11.81 -70.37 18.39
CA ALA A 215 11.57 -69.81 17.07
C ALA A 215 10.12 -69.33 16.88
N GLN A 216 9.20 -69.68 17.79
CA GLN A 216 7.80 -69.24 17.76
C GLN A 216 7.47 -68.03 18.63
N ASN A 217 8.34 -67.71 19.58
CA ASN A 217 8.25 -66.51 20.41
C ASN A 217 8.97 -65.31 19.77
#